data_4a9f063362a1575ea57c4498f40a9110
#
_entry.id   4a9f063362a1575ea57c4498f40a9110
#
_cell.length_a   1.000
_cell.length_b   1.000
_cell.length_c   1.000
_cell.angle_alpha   90.00
_cell.angle_beta   90.00
_cell.angle_gamma   90.00
#
_symmetry.space_group_name_H-M   'P 1'
#
loop_
_entity.id
_entity.type
_entity.pdbx_description
1 polymer ?
#
loop_
_entity_poly.entity_id
_entity_poly.type
_entity_poly.pdbx_seq_one_letter_code
_entity_poly.pdbx_strand_id
1 'polypeptide(L)'
;MTKKKTREPSQYHRQVYLTKNMKVLFNSLFGSHIYGTNTPMSDKDYKGIFIADKKDILMGLNTHSVVKSTGKNFSKNSKDDVDTELKELRRFVSDALIGQTYSVDMLYTPRELWTATSPEWEYIVANRSKFLSKNISAFIGYCNQQASKYGLKGTRLGAVLDILENLKSFDHNNKK
;
A
#
# COMPACT_ATOMS: atom_id res chain seq x y z
N MET A 1 -22.29 15.38 39.50
CA MET A 1 -20.88 15.06 39.22
C MET A 1 -20.83 13.84 38.34
N THR A 2 -20.77 14.04 37.03
CA THR A 2 -20.78 12.98 36.02
C THR A 2 -19.33 12.66 35.64
N LYS A 3 -18.85 11.44 35.98
CA LYS A 3 -17.50 10.94 35.64
C LYS A 3 -17.43 10.77 34.13
N LYS A 4 -16.59 11.56 33.46
CA LYS A 4 -16.16 11.34 32.08
C LYS A 4 -15.41 10.03 32.02
N LYS A 5 -15.93 9.02 31.30
CA LYS A 5 -15.28 7.79 30.92
C LYS A 5 -14.21 8.17 29.86
N THR A 6 -12.97 8.23 30.26
CA THR A 6 -11.84 8.30 29.33
C THR A 6 -11.81 7.01 28.52
N ARG A 7 -12.07 7.08 27.20
CA ARG A 7 -11.84 5.97 26.29
C ARG A 7 -10.34 5.75 26.19
N GLU A 8 -9.90 4.54 26.55
CA GLU A 8 -8.55 4.11 26.27
C GLU A 8 -8.31 4.15 24.74
N PRO A 9 -7.13 4.61 24.28
CA PRO A 9 -6.81 4.60 22.86
C PRO A 9 -6.82 3.17 22.35
N SER A 10 -7.54 2.94 21.25
CA SER A 10 -7.66 1.64 20.59
C SER A 10 -6.27 1.07 20.28
N GLN A 11 -6.11 -0.26 20.47
CA GLN A 11 -4.89 -1.07 20.34
C GLN A 11 -4.26 -1.08 18.92
N TYR A 12 -4.35 -0.02 18.14
CA TYR A 12 -3.84 0.04 16.75
C TYR A 12 -2.38 0.50 16.63
N HIS A 13 -1.67 0.74 17.72
CA HIS A 13 -0.23 1.00 17.71
C HIS A 13 0.55 -0.13 18.38
N ARG A 14 0.34 -1.37 17.93
CA ARG A 14 1.34 -2.40 18.18
C ARG A 14 2.52 -2.08 17.27
N GLN A 15 3.52 -1.40 17.80
CA GLN A 15 4.86 -1.35 17.22
C GLN A 15 5.26 -2.80 16.92
N VAL A 16 5.31 -3.13 15.62
CA VAL A 16 5.71 -4.46 15.18
C VAL A 16 7.20 -4.58 15.50
N TYR A 17 7.50 -5.21 16.62
CA TYR A 17 8.86 -5.68 16.87
C TYR A 17 9.20 -6.63 15.73
N LEU A 18 10.18 -6.25 14.91
CA LEU A 18 10.81 -7.17 13.98
C LEU A 18 11.24 -8.37 14.81
N THR A 19 10.54 -9.48 14.70
CA THR A 19 10.94 -10.72 15.37
C THR A 19 12.31 -11.08 14.82
N LYS A 20 13.25 -11.32 15.71
CA LYS A 20 14.69 -11.47 15.43
C LYS A 20 15.01 -12.58 14.42
N ASN A 21 14.03 -13.40 14.06
CA ASN A 21 14.17 -14.63 13.28
C ASN A 21 13.17 -14.77 12.10
N MET A 22 12.60 -13.68 11.58
CA MET A 22 11.78 -13.79 10.37
C MET A 22 12.65 -14.07 9.14
N LYS A 23 12.22 -14.97 8.26
CA LYS A 23 12.86 -15.25 6.98
C LYS A 23 12.16 -14.47 5.87
N VAL A 24 12.85 -13.53 5.23
CA VAL A 24 12.35 -12.87 4.02
C VAL A 24 12.45 -13.86 2.86
N LEU A 25 11.33 -14.09 2.17
CA LEU A 25 11.22 -14.98 1.02
C LEU A 25 11.38 -14.25 -0.30
N PHE A 26 10.91 -13.02 -0.34
CA PHE A 26 10.86 -12.17 -1.52
C PHE A 26 10.89 -10.71 -1.13
N ASN A 27 11.55 -9.90 -1.92
CA ASN A 27 11.46 -8.44 -1.86
C ASN A 27 11.71 -7.87 -3.25
N SER A 28 10.98 -6.82 -3.61
CA SER A 28 11.05 -6.19 -4.92
C SER A 28 10.78 -4.70 -4.84
N LEU A 29 11.36 -3.95 -5.76
CA LEU A 29 10.94 -2.59 -6.04
C LEU A 29 9.50 -2.61 -6.59
N PHE A 30 8.66 -1.68 -6.11
CA PHE A 30 7.22 -1.70 -6.34
C PHE A 30 6.68 -0.32 -6.74
N GLY A 31 5.40 -0.04 -6.51
CA GLY A 31 4.79 1.26 -6.80
C GLY A 31 4.84 1.61 -8.29
N SER A 32 5.22 2.84 -8.61
CA SER A 32 5.32 3.32 -10.00
C SER A 32 6.33 2.52 -10.86
N HIS A 33 7.30 1.89 -10.22
CA HIS A 33 8.37 1.15 -10.90
C HIS A 33 7.89 -0.14 -11.59
N ILE A 34 6.93 -0.87 -11.00
CA ILE A 34 6.40 -2.10 -11.62
C ILE A 34 5.56 -1.82 -12.87
N TYR A 35 5.01 -0.60 -12.98
CA TYR A 35 4.19 -0.17 -14.11
C TYR A 35 4.96 0.68 -15.13
N GLY A 36 6.26 0.95 -14.89
CA GLY A 36 7.06 1.81 -15.76
C GLY A 36 6.59 3.28 -15.81
N THR A 37 5.86 3.71 -14.78
CA THR A 37 5.36 5.10 -14.67
C THR A 37 6.20 5.96 -13.74
N ASN A 38 7.33 5.42 -13.25
CA ASN A 38 8.25 6.14 -12.39
C ASN A 38 9.00 7.24 -13.16
N THR A 39 9.33 8.30 -12.43
CA THR A 39 10.15 9.42 -12.88
C THR A 39 11.44 9.49 -12.06
N PRO A 40 12.45 10.29 -12.45
CA PRO A 40 13.65 10.51 -11.63
C PRO A 40 13.38 11.06 -10.23
N MET A 41 12.17 11.57 -9.98
CA MET A 41 11.74 12.13 -8.69
C MET A 41 10.81 11.18 -7.91
N SER A 42 10.53 9.98 -8.44
CA SER A 42 9.70 9.00 -7.75
C SER A 42 10.43 8.44 -6.54
N ASP A 43 9.70 8.27 -5.44
CA ASP A 43 10.12 7.52 -4.26
C ASP A 43 10.34 6.03 -4.56
N LYS A 44 11.00 5.33 -3.64
CA LYS A 44 11.28 3.90 -3.78
C LYS A 44 10.44 3.11 -2.78
N ASP A 45 9.39 2.50 -3.29
CA ASP A 45 8.56 1.56 -2.54
C ASP A 45 9.10 0.14 -2.71
N TYR A 46 9.30 -0.57 -1.62
CA TYR A 46 9.62 -1.99 -1.64
C TYR A 46 8.49 -2.79 -1.02
N LYS A 47 8.11 -3.88 -1.67
CA LYS A 47 7.18 -4.85 -1.12
C LYS A 47 7.78 -6.24 -1.13
N GLY A 48 7.50 -6.98 -0.05
CA GLY A 48 8.06 -8.31 0.07
C GLY A 48 7.18 -9.23 0.92
N ILE A 49 7.64 -10.47 0.99
CA ILE A 49 6.99 -11.57 1.72
C ILE A 49 7.96 -12.14 2.72
N PHE A 50 7.48 -12.43 3.91
CA PHE A 50 8.25 -13.12 4.94
C PHE A 50 7.49 -14.29 5.57
N ILE A 51 8.23 -15.24 6.14
CA ILE A 51 7.71 -16.24 7.07
C ILE A 51 8.05 -15.79 8.49
N ALA A 52 7.07 -15.75 9.37
CA ALA A 52 7.26 -15.50 10.78
C ALA A 52 8.04 -16.65 11.46
N ASP A 53 8.61 -16.37 12.63
CA ASP A 53 9.28 -17.40 13.44
C ASP A 53 8.33 -18.55 13.76
N LYS A 54 8.88 -19.78 13.82
CA LYS A 54 8.10 -20.99 14.13
C LYS A 54 7.34 -20.88 15.44
N LYS A 55 7.96 -20.27 16.46
CA LYS A 55 7.33 -20.06 17.76
C LYS A 55 6.11 -19.15 17.64
N ASP A 56 6.21 -18.04 16.89
CA ASP A 56 5.11 -17.12 16.68
C ASP A 56 3.96 -17.77 15.94
N ILE A 57 4.27 -18.59 14.93
CA ILE A 57 3.28 -19.37 14.18
C ILE A 57 2.54 -20.35 15.10
N LEU A 58 3.28 -21.12 15.90
CA LEU A 58 2.72 -22.13 16.81
C LEU A 58 1.90 -21.52 17.95
N MET A 59 2.29 -20.33 18.42
CA MET A 59 1.58 -19.59 19.45
C MET A 59 0.39 -18.76 18.90
N GLY A 60 0.13 -18.81 17.61
CA GLY A 60 -0.95 -18.03 16.99
C GLY A 60 -0.68 -16.51 17.02
N LEU A 61 0.56 -16.08 17.20
CA LEU A 61 0.92 -14.67 17.17
C LEU A 61 0.92 -14.20 15.73
N ASN A 62 -0.10 -13.44 15.35
CA ASN A 62 -0.31 -13.02 13.97
C ASN A 62 0.36 -11.66 13.70
N THR A 63 1.60 -11.68 13.21
CA THR A 63 2.20 -10.51 12.58
C THR A 63 1.82 -10.51 11.10
N HIS A 64 0.80 -9.72 10.71
CA HIS A 64 0.31 -9.71 9.34
C HIS A 64 1.21 -8.95 8.37
N SER A 65 1.83 -7.87 8.83
CA SER A 65 2.75 -7.05 8.02
C SER A 65 3.75 -6.32 8.90
N VAL A 66 4.88 -5.99 8.29
CA VAL A 66 5.94 -5.16 8.86
C VAL A 66 6.18 -4.00 7.90
N VAL A 67 6.07 -2.77 8.39
CA VAL A 67 6.31 -1.56 7.60
C VAL A 67 7.49 -0.83 8.17
N LYS A 68 8.43 -0.43 7.30
CA LYS A 68 9.52 0.50 7.59
C LYS A 68 9.44 1.65 6.60
N SER A 69 9.46 2.87 7.09
CA SER A 69 9.51 4.08 6.30
C SER A 69 10.65 4.96 6.77
N THR A 70 11.35 5.59 5.83
CA THR A 70 12.36 6.61 6.11
C THR A 70 11.77 8.02 6.04
N GLY A 71 10.57 8.18 5.46
CA GLY A 71 9.87 9.45 5.35
C GLY A 71 9.40 9.99 6.71
N LYS A 72 9.40 11.31 6.85
CA LYS A 72 8.81 12.00 8.02
C LYS A 72 7.29 12.08 7.84
N ASN A 73 6.53 11.75 8.88
CA ASN A 73 5.06 11.61 8.87
C ASN A 73 4.26 12.84 8.36
N PHE A 74 4.89 13.98 8.07
CA PHE A 74 4.22 15.23 7.71
C PHE A 74 4.83 15.95 6.48
N SER A 75 5.84 15.37 5.81
CA SER A 75 6.42 15.93 4.60
C SER A 75 5.93 15.19 3.35
N LYS A 76 5.92 15.86 2.19
CA LYS A 76 5.74 15.16 0.92
C LYS A 76 6.88 14.17 0.74
N ASN A 77 6.55 12.98 0.21
CA ASN A 77 7.56 12.00 -0.18
C ASN A 77 8.60 12.64 -1.10
N SER A 78 9.85 12.32 -0.88
CA SER A 78 11.00 12.75 -1.67
C SER A 78 11.59 11.53 -2.39
N LYS A 79 12.43 11.77 -3.39
CA LYS A 79 13.15 10.72 -4.13
C LYS A 79 14.06 9.84 -3.23
N ASP A 80 14.42 10.36 -2.05
CA ASP A 80 15.30 9.69 -1.10
C ASP A 80 14.51 8.89 -0.05
N ASP A 81 13.17 8.98 -0.08
CA ASP A 81 12.32 8.20 0.81
C ASP A 81 12.25 6.76 0.34
N VAL A 82 12.41 5.86 1.29
CA VAL A 82 12.36 4.42 1.07
C VAL A 82 11.32 3.84 2.00
N ASP A 83 10.26 3.32 1.41
CA ASP A 83 9.20 2.62 2.12
C ASP A 83 9.30 1.12 1.84
N THR A 84 9.28 0.33 2.89
CA THR A 84 9.31 -1.13 2.79
C THR A 84 8.14 -1.72 3.55
N GLU A 85 7.30 -2.47 2.86
CA GLU A 85 6.23 -3.26 3.46
C GLU A 85 6.49 -4.75 3.21
N LEU A 86 6.67 -5.51 4.28
CA LEU A 86 6.76 -6.97 4.23
C LEU A 86 5.45 -7.57 4.74
N LYS A 87 4.88 -8.50 4.02
CA LYS A 87 3.65 -9.20 4.36
C LYS A 87 3.94 -10.65 4.75
N GLU A 88 3.25 -11.14 5.77
CA GLU A 88 3.40 -12.53 6.21
C GLU A 88 2.80 -13.47 5.13
N LEU A 89 3.48 -14.61 4.88
CA LEU A 89 3.15 -15.52 3.78
C LEU A 89 1.70 -16.01 3.81
N ARG A 90 1.17 -16.38 4.96
CA ARG A 90 -0.22 -16.87 5.06
C ARG A 90 -1.22 -15.77 4.70
N ARG A 91 -0.94 -14.54 5.13
CA ARG A 91 -1.76 -13.39 4.77
C ARG A 91 -1.68 -13.10 3.27
N PHE A 92 -0.47 -13.15 2.71
CA PHE A 92 -0.27 -12.99 1.27
C PHE A 92 -1.07 -14.03 0.47
N VAL A 93 -0.99 -15.32 0.86
CA VAL A 93 -1.73 -16.39 0.18
C VAL A 93 -3.24 -16.15 0.26
N SER A 94 -3.76 -15.79 1.44
CA SER A 94 -5.18 -15.47 1.60
C SER A 94 -5.62 -14.30 0.70
N ASP A 95 -4.82 -13.25 0.64
CA ASP A 95 -5.10 -12.07 -0.17
C ASP A 95 -5.00 -12.38 -1.69
N ALA A 96 -4.05 -13.24 -2.09
CA ALA A 96 -3.92 -13.69 -3.48
C ALA A 96 -5.12 -14.53 -3.93
N LEU A 97 -5.62 -15.44 -3.07
CA LEU A 97 -6.76 -16.29 -3.38
C LEU A 97 -8.08 -15.50 -3.59
N ILE A 98 -8.23 -14.35 -2.92
CA ILE A 98 -9.38 -13.47 -3.13
C ILE A 98 -9.14 -12.40 -4.20
N GLY A 99 -7.99 -12.45 -4.89
CA GLY A 99 -7.67 -11.57 -6.02
C GLY A 99 -7.32 -10.14 -5.60
N GLN A 100 -6.73 -9.93 -4.42
CA GLN A 100 -6.22 -8.60 -4.05
C GLN A 100 -5.15 -8.15 -5.05
N THR A 101 -5.33 -6.96 -5.63
CA THR A 101 -4.51 -6.45 -6.74
C THR A 101 -3.02 -6.48 -6.42
N TYR A 102 -2.62 -5.98 -5.25
CA TYR A 102 -1.21 -5.95 -4.86
C TYR A 102 -0.58 -7.35 -4.78
N SER A 103 -1.36 -8.39 -4.41
CA SER A 103 -0.87 -9.78 -4.35
C SER A 103 -0.69 -10.37 -5.75
N VAL A 104 -1.59 -10.03 -6.66
CA VAL A 104 -1.46 -10.40 -8.09
C VAL A 104 -0.25 -9.69 -8.69
N ASP A 105 -0.10 -8.39 -8.45
CA ASP A 105 1.06 -7.62 -8.91
C ASP A 105 2.39 -8.24 -8.42
N MET A 106 2.46 -8.66 -7.14
CA MET A 106 3.66 -9.33 -6.62
C MET A 106 3.98 -10.64 -7.34
N LEU A 107 2.97 -11.45 -7.67
CA LEU A 107 3.15 -12.71 -8.40
C LEU A 107 3.67 -12.51 -9.83
N TYR A 108 3.40 -11.35 -10.43
CA TYR A 108 3.75 -11.02 -11.81
C TYR A 108 4.81 -9.91 -11.91
N THR A 109 5.40 -9.48 -10.79
CA THR A 109 6.49 -8.51 -10.80
C THR A 109 7.67 -8.99 -11.66
N PRO A 110 8.18 -8.16 -12.58
CA PRO A 110 9.36 -8.48 -13.40
C PRO A 110 10.58 -8.85 -12.54
N ARG A 111 11.34 -9.85 -12.99
CA ARG A 111 12.48 -10.38 -12.22
C ARG A 111 13.60 -9.36 -12.01
N GLU A 112 13.79 -8.46 -12.95
CA GLU A 112 14.76 -7.36 -12.89
C GLU A 112 14.53 -6.38 -11.74
N LEU A 113 13.30 -6.35 -11.19
CA LEU A 113 12.95 -5.51 -10.03
C LEU A 113 13.14 -6.23 -8.69
N TRP A 114 13.44 -7.54 -8.72
CA TRP A 114 13.59 -8.31 -7.50
C TRP A 114 14.91 -7.98 -6.80
N THR A 115 14.85 -7.70 -5.51
CA THR A 115 16.02 -7.42 -4.66
C THR A 115 16.36 -8.59 -3.75
N ALA A 116 15.40 -9.49 -3.50
CA ALA A 116 15.62 -10.74 -2.80
C ALA A 116 14.61 -11.80 -3.26
N THR A 117 15.06 -13.05 -3.32
CA THR A 117 14.23 -14.22 -3.62
C THR A 117 14.67 -15.43 -2.84
N SER A 118 13.82 -16.46 -2.79
CA SER A 118 14.09 -17.75 -2.16
C SER A 118 13.49 -18.87 -2.99
N PRO A 119 13.93 -20.14 -2.78
CA PRO A 119 13.33 -21.29 -3.46
C PRO A 119 11.82 -21.42 -3.24
N GLU A 120 11.33 -21.05 -2.06
CA GLU A 120 9.91 -21.06 -1.74
C GLU A 120 9.13 -20.04 -2.57
N TRP A 121 9.69 -18.84 -2.76
CA TRP A 121 9.08 -17.83 -3.61
C TRP A 121 9.09 -18.23 -5.08
N GLU A 122 10.20 -18.79 -5.56
CA GLU A 122 10.29 -19.34 -6.94
C GLU A 122 9.23 -20.41 -7.20
N TYR A 123 8.98 -21.28 -6.22
CA TYR A 123 7.91 -22.29 -6.31
C TYR A 123 6.52 -21.65 -6.39
N ILE A 124 6.26 -20.61 -5.59
CA ILE A 124 4.99 -19.87 -5.63
C ILE A 124 4.79 -19.23 -7.01
N VAL A 125 5.80 -18.54 -7.53
CA VAL A 125 5.74 -17.87 -8.84
C VAL A 125 5.61 -18.88 -9.99
N ALA A 126 6.27 -20.03 -9.92
CA ALA A 126 6.10 -21.10 -10.90
C ALA A 126 4.65 -21.62 -10.95
N ASN A 127 3.93 -21.55 -9.84
CA ASN A 127 2.52 -21.95 -9.70
C ASN A 127 1.53 -20.78 -9.67
N ARG A 128 1.94 -19.56 -10.04
CA ARG A 128 1.15 -18.34 -9.89
C ARG A 128 -0.22 -18.37 -10.56
N SER A 129 -0.36 -19.09 -11.65
CA SER A 129 -1.65 -19.25 -12.35
C SER A 129 -2.75 -19.89 -11.48
N LYS A 130 -2.37 -20.69 -10.46
CA LYS A 130 -3.30 -21.33 -9.52
C LYS A 130 -3.97 -20.31 -8.57
N PHE A 131 -3.41 -19.12 -8.41
CA PHE A 131 -3.98 -18.04 -7.60
C PHE A 131 -5.00 -17.19 -8.37
N LEU A 132 -5.03 -17.31 -9.69
CA LEU A 132 -5.97 -16.53 -10.51
C LEU A 132 -7.36 -17.16 -10.44
N SER A 133 -8.36 -16.32 -10.21
CA SER A 133 -9.77 -16.71 -10.19
C SER A 133 -10.60 -15.76 -11.05
N LYS A 134 -11.85 -16.16 -11.35
CA LYS A 134 -12.83 -15.30 -12.04
C LYS A 134 -13.47 -14.28 -11.08
N ASN A 135 -13.15 -14.30 -9.79
CA ASN A 135 -13.67 -13.35 -8.83
C ASN A 135 -12.94 -12.01 -8.97
N ILE A 136 -13.61 -11.04 -9.56
CA ILE A 136 -13.09 -9.68 -9.78
C ILE A 136 -13.53 -8.68 -8.71
N SER A 137 -14.19 -9.12 -7.64
CA SER A 137 -14.76 -8.23 -6.61
C SER A 137 -13.70 -7.34 -5.96
N ALA A 138 -12.52 -7.91 -5.65
CA ALA A 138 -11.41 -7.14 -5.08
C ALA A 138 -10.87 -6.08 -6.06
N PHE A 139 -10.79 -6.40 -7.34
CA PHE A 139 -10.37 -5.47 -8.39
C PHE A 139 -11.39 -4.32 -8.56
N ILE A 140 -12.69 -4.63 -8.59
CA ILE A 140 -13.74 -3.60 -8.65
C ILE A 140 -13.67 -2.68 -7.42
N GLY A 141 -13.49 -3.26 -6.22
CA GLY A 141 -13.29 -2.49 -5.00
C GLY A 141 -12.07 -1.57 -5.08
N TYR A 142 -10.96 -2.06 -5.61
CA TYR A 142 -9.76 -1.26 -5.86
C TYR A 142 -10.03 -0.12 -6.85
N CYS A 143 -10.68 -0.38 -7.98
CA CYS A 143 -11.04 0.65 -8.96
C CYS A 143 -11.91 1.76 -8.35
N ASN A 144 -12.93 1.39 -7.56
CA ASN A 144 -13.78 2.35 -6.87
C ASN A 144 -12.99 3.21 -5.85
N GLN A 145 -12.07 2.59 -5.12
CA GLN A 145 -11.20 3.31 -4.19
C GLN A 145 -10.27 4.29 -4.93
N GLN A 146 -9.68 3.89 -6.06
CA GLN A 146 -8.83 4.77 -6.86
C GLN A 146 -9.65 5.91 -7.49
N ALA A 147 -10.83 5.63 -8.01
CA ALA A 147 -11.73 6.66 -8.53
C ALA A 147 -12.10 7.69 -7.44
N SER A 148 -12.38 7.25 -6.22
CA SER A 148 -12.64 8.15 -5.08
C SER A 148 -11.40 8.95 -4.67
N LYS A 149 -10.21 8.35 -4.73
CA LYS A 149 -8.96 8.97 -4.31
C LYS A 149 -8.44 9.99 -5.34
N TYR A 150 -8.53 9.67 -6.62
CA TYR A 150 -7.93 10.44 -7.72
C TYR A 150 -8.96 11.09 -8.65
N GLY A 151 -10.26 10.81 -8.46
CA GLY A 151 -11.34 11.49 -9.13
C GLY A 151 -11.37 12.99 -8.82
N LEU A 152 -12.42 13.68 -9.20
CA LEU A 152 -12.62 15.08 -8.87
C LEU A 152 -12.64 15.26 -7.34
N LYS A 153 -11.47 15.50 -6.78
CA LYS A 153 -11.36 15.83 -5.36
C LYS A 153 -12.08 17.15 -5.10
N GLY A 154 -12.81 17.21 -3.98
CA GLY A 154 -13.47 18.44 -3.55
C GLY A 154 -12.57 19.67 -3.54
N THR A 155 -11.27 19.50 -3.26
CA THR A 155 -10.25 20.56 -3.35
C THR A 155 -10.05 21.09 -4.77
N ARG A 156 -10.14 20.23 -5.81
CA ARG A 156 -10.06 20.69 -7.21
C ARG A 156 -11.35 21.36 -7.66
N LEU A 157 -12.48 20.84 -7.23
CA LEU A 157 -13.78 21.46 -7.48
C LEU A 157 -13.87 22.81 -6.75
N GLY A 158 -13.40 22.89 -5.50
CA GLY A 158 -13.29 24.14 -4.74
C GLY A 158 -12.46 25.19 -5.47
N ALA A 159 -11.24 24.84 -5.93
CA ALA A 159 -10.37 25.74 -6.68
C ALA A 159 -11.01 26.25 -8.00
N VAL A 160 -11.77 25.39 -8.69
CA VAL A 160 -12.52 25.81 -9.90
C VAL A 160 -13.67 26.75 -9.54
N LEU A 161 -14.39 26.50 -8.47
CA LEU A 161 -15.47 27.36 -7.98
C LEU A 161 -14.92 28.72 -7.53
N ASP A 162 -13.80 28.77 -6.82
CA ASP A 162 -13.12 30.00 -6.41
C ASP A 162 -12.69 30.84 -7.63
N ILE A 163 -12.16 30.21 -8.68
CA ILE A 163 -11.81 30.87 -9.93
C ILE A 163 -13.06 31.44 -10.63
N LEU A 164 -14.14 30.65 -10.69
CA LEU A 164 -15.39 31.10 -11.30
C LEU A 164 -16.03 32.26 -10.53
N GLU A 165 -15.96 32.28 -9.21
CA GLU A 165 -16.46 33.35 -8.37
C GLU A 165 -15.63 34.63 -8.55
N ASN A 166 -14.30 34.51 -8.62
CA ASN A 166 -13.42 35.61 -8.94
C ASN A 166 -13.67 36.18 -10.35
N LEU A 167 -13.89 35.34 -11.35
CA LEU A 167 -14.23 35.80 -12.72
C LEU A 167 -15.57 36.54 -12.76
N LYS A 168 -16.59 36.08 -12.01
CA LYS A 168 -17.87 36.78 -11.91
C LYS A 168 -17.73 38.14 -11.24
N SER A 169 -16.88 38.28 -10.23
CA SER A 169 -16.60 39.57 -9.58
C SER A 169 -15.89 40.54 -10.50
N PHE A 170 -15.01 40.08 -11.40
CA PHE A 170 -14.35 40.90 -12.43
C PHE A 170 -15.34 41.43 -13.46
N ASP A 171 -16.30 40.61 -13.89
CA ASP A 171 -17.31 41.02 -14.90
C ASP A 171 -18.28 42.08 -14.32
N HIS A 172 -18.50 42.08 -13.00
CA HIS A 172 -19.36 43.07 -12.33
C HIS A 172 -18.70 44.46 -12.20
N ASN A 173 -17.36 44.51 -12.09
CA ASN A 173 -16.61 45.75 -11.94
C ASN A 173 -16.30 46.46 -13.29
N ASN A 174 -16.41 45.74 -14.42
CA ASN A 174 -16.16 46.26 -15.76
C ASN A 174 -17.43 46.77 -16.50
N LYS A 175 -18.59 46.78 -15.83
CA LYS A 175 -19.86 47.30 -16.40
C LYS A 175 -20.25 48.67 -15.84
N LYS A 176 -19.27 49.52 -15.47
CA LYS A 176 -19.51 50.93 -15.15
C LYS A 176 -18.84 51.81 -16.17
#